data_8b38a1eadaa037068b757b9bed9dc93a
#
_entry.id   8b38a1eadaa037068b757b9bed9dc93a
#
_cell.length_a   1.000
_cell.length_b   1.000
_cell.length_c   1.000
_cell.angle_alpha   90.00
_cell.angle_beta   90.00
_cell.angle_gamma   90.00
#
_symmetry.space_group_name_H-M   'P 1'
#
loop_
_entity.id
_entity.type
_entity.pdbx_description
1 polymer ?
#
loop_
_entity_poly.entity_id
_entity_poly.type
_entity_poly.pdbx_seq_one_letter_code
_entity_poly.pdbx_strand_id
1 'polypeptide(L)'
;MQGMNINTGRSIEDMEHLRQSITNILSTPIGSRIMRREYGSRLFKRLDAPLTGELLAEIYADVVEALFSYEPRFEVTNVSVVSMDQGHLILDVTGKYLVTGEDITLTGIEIQ
;
A
#
# COMPACT_ATOMS: atom_id res chain seq x y z
N MET A 1 -11.86 1.16 24.28
CA MET A 1 -10.60 0.66 24.28
C MET A 1 -9.78 1.26 23.19
N GLN A 2 -8.69 1.56 23.51
CA GLN A 2 -7.85 2.11 22.54
C GLN A 2 -7.65 1.13 21.43
N GLY A 3 -7.03 1.49 20.45
CA GLY A 3 -6.81 0.66 19.32
C GLY A 3 -5.96 -0.55 19.56
N MET A 4 -5.58 -0.80 20.78
CA MET A 4 -4.83 -1.98 21.09
C MET A 4 -5.70 -3.20 20.87
N ASN A 5 -5.21 -4.12 20.13
CA ASN A 5 -5.93 -5.36 19.92
C ASN A 5 -5.32 -6.41 20.81
N ILE A 6 -5.92 -6.59 21.98
CA ILE A 6 -5.38 -7.49 22.96
C ILE A 6 -5.39 -8.92 22.49
N ASN A 7 -6.40 -9.28 21.73
CA ASN A 7 -6.55 -10.67 21.28
C ASN A 7 -5.46 -11.09 20.31
N THR A 8 -4.95 -10.16 19.55
CA THR A 8 -3.93 -10.49 18.57
C THR A 8 -2.54 -10.21 19.08
N GLY A 9 -2.43 -9.50 20.18
CA GLY A 9 -1.14 -9.13 20.72
C GLY A 9 -0.47 -8.01 19.94
N ARG A 10 -1.18 -7.36 19.02
CA ARG A 10 -0.62 -6.25 18.29
C ARG A 10 -1.04 -4.93 18.91
N SER A 11 -0.12 -3.98 18.87
CA SER A 11 -0.39 -2.66 19.39
C SER A 11 -0.75 -1.72 18.24
N ILE A 12 -1.26 -0.55 18.60
CA ILE A 12 -1.50 0.51 17.63
C ILE A 12 -0.19 0.86 16.92
N GLU A 13 0.91 0.81 17.65
CA GLU A 13 2.22 1.14 17.12
C GLU A 13 2.61 0.23 15.96
N ASP A 14 2.34 -1.06 16.09
CA ASP A 14 2.65 -2.01 15.03
C ASP A 14 1.85 -1.69 13.77
N MET A 15 0.59 -1.32 13.95
CA MET A 15 -0.27 -0.96 12.83
C MET A 15 0.22 0.31 12.15
N GLU A 16 0.67 1.27 12.94
CA GLU A 16 1.20 2.52 12.39
C GLU A 16 2.48 2.26 11.59
N HIS A 17 3.34 1.40 12.11
CA HIS A 17 4.57 1.06 11.39
C HIS A 17 4.27 0.39 10.07
N LEU A 18 3.32 -0.53 10.07
CA LEU A 18 2.94 -1.22 8.85
C LEU A 18 2.38 -0.22 7.84
N ARG A 19 1.51 0.67 8.29
CA ARG A 19 0.93 1.68 7.42
C ARG A 19 2.00 2.59 6.85
N GLN A 20 2.94 3.03 7.68
CA GLN A 20 4.03 3.88 7.22
C GLN A 20 4.91 3.17 6.21
N SER A 21 5.22 1.91 6.47
CA SER A 21 6.05 1.14 5.56
C SER A 21 5.39 1.01 4.19
N ILE A 22 4.12 0.65 4.18
CA ILE A 22 3.38 0.48 2.94
C ILE A 22 3.26 1.81 2.20
N THR A 23 2.94 2.88 2.92
CA THR A 23 2.82 4.20 2.31
C THR A 23 4.14 4.63 1.70
N ASN A 24 5.23 4.38 2.42
CA ASN A 24 6.56 4.74 1.93
C ASN A 24 6.91 3.98 0.66
N ILE A 25 6.65 2.68 0.64
CA ILE A 25 6.93 1.86 -0.53
C ILE A 25 6.12 2.35 -1.72
N LEU A 26 4.83 2.56 -1.54
CA LEU A 26 3.95 2.91 -2.64
C LEU A 26 4.17 4.34 -3.13
N SER A 27 4.60 5.24 -2.26
CA SER A 27 4.78 6.63 -2.65
C SER A 27 6.21 6.94 -3.11
N THR A 28 7.09 5.94 -3.16
CA THR A 28 8.45 6.13 -3.66
C THR A 28 8.51 5.67 -5.11
N PRO A 29 8.83 6.55 -6.07
CA PRO A 29 8.95 6.11 -7.47
C PRO A 29 10.16 5.22 -7.65
N ILE A 30 9.98 4.14 -8.41
CA ILE A 30 11.10 3.26 -8.72
C ILE A 30 12.16 4.06 -9.47
N GLY A 31 13.41 3.88 -9.06
CA GLY A 31 14.53 4.58 -9.69
C GLY A 31 14.90 5.88 -9.00
N SER A 32 14.13 6.32 -8.01
CA SER A 32 14.38 7.59 -7.37
C SER A 32 15.43 7.52 -6.26
N ARG A 33 15.77 6.32 -5.81
CA ARG A 33 16.76 6.17 -4.75
C ARG A 33 18.09 5.70 -5.32
N ILE A 34 19.15 6.37 -4.92
CA ILE A 34 20.47 6.10 -5.49
C ILE A 34 20.94 4.69 -5.19
N MET A 35 20.81 4.26 -3.95
CA MET A 35 21.32 2.96 -3.53
C MET A 35 20.32 1.82 -3.70
N ARG A 36 19.07 2.16 -3.97
CA ARG A 36 18.01 1.16 -4.08
C ARG A 36 17.08 1.53 -5.22
N ARG A 37 17.59 1.37 -6.42
CA ARG A 37 16.85 1.79 -7.60
C ARG A 37 15.58 1.01 -7.85
N GLU A 38 15.53 -0.22 -7.36
CA GLU A 38 14.35 -1.05 -7.55
C GLU A 38 13.30 -0.83 -6.48
N TYR A 39 13.65 -0.11 -5.44
CA TYR A 39 12.72 0.12 -4.34
C TYR A 39 11.62 1.09 -4.74
N GLY A 40 10.39 0.76 -4.36
CA GLY A 40 9.26 1.63 -4.60
C GLY A 40 8.21 0.97 -5.46
N SER A 41 7.39 1.78 -6.10
CA SER A 41 6.29 1.29 -6.92
C SER A 41 6.23 2.06 -8.23
N ARG A 42 5.38 1.56 -9.13
CA ARG A 42 5.17 2.21 -10.42
C ARG A 42 3.90 3.05 -10.45
N LEU A 43 3.31 3.30 -9.29
CA LEU A 43 2.04 4.01 -9.23
C LEU A 43 2.11 5.42 -9.79
N PHE A 44 3.27 6.06 -9.69
CA PHE A 44 3.42 7.40 -10.23
C PHE A 44 3.17 7.49 -11.72
N LYS A 45 3.36 6.40 -12.43
CA LYS A 45 3.08 6.37 -13.86
C LYS A 45 1.59 6.39 -14.15
N ARG A 46 0.77 6.07 -13.15
CA ARG A 46 -0.68 5.98 -13.32
C ARG A 46 -1.41 7.25 -12.96
N LEU A 47 -0.73 8.20 -12.33
CA LEU A 47 -1.42 9.36 -11.75
C LEU A 47 -2.06 10.27 -12.80
N ASP A 48 -1.55 10.29 -14.02
CA ASP A 48 -2.09 11.14 -15.08
C ASP A 48 -2.99 10.39 -16.04
N ALA A 49 -3.18 9.10 -15.82
CA ALA A 49 -3.99 8.29 -16.74
C ALA A 49 -5.46 8.40 -16.39
N PRO A 50 -6.35 8.26 -17.38
CA PRO A 50 -7.78 8.25 -17.07
C PRO A 50 -8.16 7.02 -16.28
N LEU A 51 -9.10 7.18 -15.36
CA LEU A 51 -9.54 6.10 -14.50
C LEU A 51 -10.47 5.16 -15.28
N THR A 52 -9.96 3.98 -15.58
CA THR A 52 -10.70 2.96 -16.30
C THR A 52 -10.55 1.63 -15.57
N GLY A 53 -11.33 0.63 -15.97
CA GLY A 53 -11.18 -0.69 -15.38
C GLY A 53 -9.79 -1.27 -15.61
N GLU A 54 -9.22 -0.98 -16.77
CA GLU A 54 -7.87 -1.43 -17.09
C GLU A 54 -6.84 -0.78 -16.17
N LEU A 55 -7.01 0.52 -15.90
CA LEU A 55 -6.12 1.22 -15.01
C LEU A 55 -6.23 0.67 -13.60
N LEU A 56 -7.42 0.34 -13.14
CA LEU A 56 -7.60 -0.25 -11.82
C LEU A 56 -6.85 -1.55 -11.69
N ALA A 57 -6.87 -2.37 -12.73
CA ALA A 57 -6.13 -3.64 -12.72
C ALA A 57 -4.63 -3.39 -12.66
N GLU A 58 -4.15 -2.37 -13.36
CA GLU A 58 -2.74 -2.02 -13.34
C GLU A 58 -2.30 -1.50 -11.99
N ILE A 59 -3.15 -0.69 -11.36
CA ILE A 59 -2.87 -0.19 -10.02
C ILE A 59 -2.77 -1.36 -9.03
N TYR A 60 -3.73 -2.28 -9.12
CA TYR A 60 -3.70 -3.45 -8.25
C TYR A 60 -2.40 -4.23 -8.43
N ALA A 61 -2.01 -4.49 -9.67
CA ALA A 61 -0.80 -5.24 -9.95
C ALA A 61 0.44 -4.51 -9.43
N ASP A 62 0.48 -3.19 -9.58
CA ASP A 62 1.62 -2.40 -9.09
C ASP A 62 1.74 -2.48 -7.58
N VAL A 63 0.61 -2.40 -6.87
CA VAL A 63 0.61 -2.49 -5.42
C VAL A 63 1.08 -3.87 -4.96
N VAL A 64 0.53 -4.91 -5.59
CA VAL A 64 0.90 -6.29 -5.23
C VAL A 64 2.39 -6.51 -5.45
N GLU A 65 2.90 -6.09 -6.59
CA GLU A 65 4.30 -6.27 -6.91
C GLU A 65 5.21 -5.58 -5.92
N ALA A 66 4.90 -4.32 -5.61
CA ALA A 66 5.75 -3.55 -4.71
C ALA A 66 5.74 -4.13 -3.30
N LEU A 67 4.57 -4.48 -2.80
CA LEU A 67 4.48 -5.00 -1.44
C LEU A 67 5.02 -6.42 -1.32
N PHE A 68 4.86 -7.22 -2.36
CA PHE A 68 5.46 -8.55 -2.35
C PHE A 68 6.98 -8.45 -2.22
N SER A 69 7.57 -7.47 -2.87
CA SER A 69 9.02 -7.31 -2.84
C SER A 69 9.54 -6.69 -1.56
N TYR A 70 8.82 -5.72 -1.00
CA TYR A 70 9.37 -4.90 0.08
C TYR A 70 8.60 -4.96 1.38
N GLU A 71 7.43 -5.58 1.40
CA GLU A 71 6.69 -5.78 2.63
C GLU A 71 6.07 -7.17 2.61
N PRO A 72 6.91 -8.22 2.66
CA PRO A 72 6.38 -9.59 2.54
C PRO A 72 5.53 -10.04 3.71
N ARG A 73 5.52 -9.29 4.80
CA ARG A 73 4.67 -9.63 5.94
C ARG A 73 3.19 -9.34 5.71
N PHE A 74 2.90 -8.59 4.66
CA PHE A 74 1.52 -8.20 4.35
C PHE A 74 1.17 -8.70 2.96
N GLU A 75 0.22 -9.62 2.91
CA GLU A 75 -0.22 -10.20 1.64
C GLU A 75 -1.47 -9.50 1.16
N VAL A 76 -1.36 -8.73 0.08
CA VAL A 76 -2.47 -7.95 -0.45
C VAL A 76 -3.54 -8.87 -1.00
N THR A 77 -4.80 -8.64 -0.58
CA THR A 77 -5.92 -9.38 -1.13
C THR A 77 -6.86 -8.49 -1.94
N ASN A 78 -6.85 -7.19 -1.68
CA ASN A 78 -7.69 -6.27 -2.41
C ASN A 78 -7.16 -4.85 -2.35
N VAL A 79 -7.40 -4.08 -3.39
CA VAL A 79 -7.04 -2.68 -3.45
C VAL A 79 -8.23 -1.91 -4.02
N SER A 80 -8.60 -0.83 -3.34
CA SER A 80 -9.70 0.03 -3.80
C SER A 80 -9.17 1.45 -4.00
N VAL A 81 -9.54 2.06 -5.11
CA VAL A 81 -9.20 3.46 -5.36
C VAL A 81 -10.31 4.31 -4.76
N VAL A 82 -9.95 5.11 -3.77
CA VAL A 82 -10.90 5.99 -3.10
C VAL A 82 -11.06 7.28 -3.89
N SER A 83 -9.94 7.81 -4.37
CA SER A 83 -9.95 9.08 -5.06
C SER A 83 -8.75 9.14 -5.98
N MET A 84 -8.92 9.78 -7.12
CA MET A 84 -7.83 9.96 -8.06
C MET A 84 -8.00 11.29 -8.76
N ASP A 85 -7.17 12.23 -8.38
CA ASP A 85 -7.15 13.56 -8.97
C ASP A 85 -5.79 13.79 -9.61
N GLN A 86 -5.60 14.95 -10.17
CA GLN A 86 -4.36 15.27 -10.85
C GLN A 86 -3.17 15.04 -9.92
N GLY A 87 -2.38 14.04 -10.25
CA GLY A 87 -1.17 13.75 -9.51
C GLY A 87 -1.38 13.26 -8.09
N HIS A 88 -2.60 12.84 -7.76
CA HIS A 88 -2.94 12.46 -6.39
C HIS A 88 -3.82 11.22 -6.40
N LEU A 89 -3.42 10.22 -5.66
CA LEU A 89 -4.13 8.95 -5.61
C LEU A 89 -4.30 8.52 -4.16
N ILE A 90 -5.53 8.18 -3.79
CA ILE A 90 -5.82 7.67 -2.45
C ILE A 90 -6.36 6.26 -2.57
N LEU A 91 -5.75 5.34 -1.85
CA LEU A 91 -6.09 3.92 -1.92
C LEU A 91 -6.49 3.37 -0.57
N ASP A 92 -7.35 2.36 -0.60
CA ASP A 92 -7.56 1.48 0.53
C ASP A 92 -6.95 0.13 0.16
N VAL A 93 -6.11 -0.42 1.01
CA VAL A 93 -5.43 -1.68 0.75
C VAL A 93 -5.84 -2.67 1.82
N THR A 94 -6.36 -3.81 1.39
CA THR A 94 -6.76 -4.88 2.29
C THR A 94 -5.84 -6.07 2.08
N GLY A 95 -5.43 -6.70 3.15
CA GLY A 95 -4.58 -7.87 3.05
C GLY A 95 -4.50 -8.61 4.35
N LYS A 96 -3.70 -9.67 4.34
CA LYS A 96 -3.48 -10.49 5.52
C LYS A 96 -2.11 -10.16 6.09
N TYR A 97 -2.08 -9.85 7.37
CA TYR A 97 -0.82 -9.64 8.06
C TYR A 97 -0.31 -10.99 8.50
N LEU A 98 0.72 -11.48 7.83
CA LEU A 98 1.15 -12.88 7.98
C LEU A 98 1.70 -13.20 9.36
N VAL A 99 2.17 -12.19 10.09
CA VAL A 99 2.70 -12.40 11.43
C VAL A 99 1.60 -12.90 12.37
N THR A 100 0.39 -12.37 12.26
CA THR A 100 -0.72 -12.77 13.13
C THR A 100 -1.81 -13.55 12.42
N GLY A 101 -1.78 -13.55 11.09
CA GLY A 101 -2.81 -14.23 10.30
C GLY A 101 -4.11 -13.46 10.19
N GLU A 102 -4.13 -12.21 10.60
CA GLU A 102 -5.35 -11.40 10.58
C GLU A 102 -5.51 -10.61 9.29
N ASP A 103 -6.76 -10.43 8.90
CA ASP A 103 -7.06 -9.56 7.78
C ASP A 103 -7.09 -8.11 8.27
N ILE A 104 -6.45 -7.23 7.54
CA ILE A 104 -6.30 -5.83 7.89
C ILE A 104 -6.65 -4.97 6.69
N THR A 105 -7.37 -3.88 6.94
CA THR A 105 -7.62 -2.88 5.89
C THR A 105 -6.95 -1.58 6.30
N LEU A 106 -6.09 -1.09 5.43
CA LEU A 106 -5.43 0.20 5.62
C LEU A 106 -6.10 1.21 4.70
N THR A 107 -6.72 2.20 5.30
CA THR A 107 -7.48 3.19 4.55
C THR A 107 -6.72 4.48 4.38
N GLY A 108 -7.03 5.20 3.30
CA GLY A 108 -6.51 6.54 3.12
C GLY A 108 -5.01 6.62 2.85
N ILE A 109 -4.47 5.65 2.13
CA ILE A 109 -3.06 5.70 1.75
C ILE A 109 -2.91 6.65 0.58
N GLU A 110 -2.15 7.73 0.78
CA GLU A 110 -1.98 8.77 -0.22
C GLU A 110 -0.69 8.62 -1.00
N ILE A 111 -0.82 8.71 -2.32
CA ILE A 111 0.32 8.71 -3.23
C ILE A 111 0.25 10.01 -4.01
N GLN A 112 1.31 10.79 -3.97
CA GLN A 112 1.38 12.05 -4.72
C GLN A 112 2.75 12.29 -5.31
#